data_34530c27c37bb738f03b12b8f43b2f23
#
_entry.id   34530c27c37bb738f03b12b8f43b2f23
#
_cell.length_a   1.000
_cell.length_b   1.000
_cell.length_c   1.000
_cell.angle_alpha   90.00
_cell.angle_beta   90.00
_cell.angle_gamma   90.00
#
_symmetry.space_group_name_H-M   'P 1'
#
loop_
_entity.id
_entity.type
_entity.pdbx_description
1 polymer ?
#
loop_
_entity_poly.entity_id
_entity_poly.type
_entity_poly.pdbx_seq_one_letter_code
_entity_poly.pdbx_strand_id
1 'polypeptide(L)'
;GVLRSGMELEVTLPAADAPLRAAVMTLSDKGAAGERVDTSGPRAAELLAEAGYEIVEHVLLPDAQKRIERELIRLADSRQVDLIITTGGTGLSLRDVTPEATMAVATRNVPGIAEAIRAESLKITRRAMLSRGVSVVRNQTLIVNLPGSTKAVEEALAIVLPQLEHGLRILKGSAHDCARK
;
A
#
# COMPACT_ATOMS: atom_id res chain seq x y z
N GLY A 1 -35.45 -7.35 41.51
CA GLY A 1 -34.54 -7.52 40.40
C GLY A 1 -33.57 -6.34 40.30
N VAL A 2 -32.33 -6.58 40.61
CA VAL A 2 -31.27 -5.54 40.53
C VAL A 2 -30.76 -5.50 39.08
N LEU A 3 -31.00 -4.40 38.39
CA LEU A 3 -30.37 -4.07 37.13
C LEU A 3 -28.89 -3.77 37.41
N ARG A 4 -27.98 -4.63 36.95
CA ARG A 4 -26.58 -4.30 36.91
C ARG A 4 -26.29 -3.34 35.73
N SER A 5 -25.90 -2.13 36.09
CA SER A 5 -25.52 -1.10 35.18
C SER A 5 -24.26 -1.49 34.39
N GLY A 6 -24.29 -1.19 33.09
CA GLY A 6 -23.25 -0.68 32.22
C GLY A 6 -21.88 -1.33 32.32
N MET A 7 -21.59 -2.31 31.46
CA MET A 7 -20.26 -2.45 30.92
C MET A 7 -20.07 -1.31 29.93
N GLU A 8 -19.33 -0.26 30.32
CA GLU A 8 -18.75 0.68 29.38
C GLU A 8 -17.72 -0.08 28.57
N LEU A 9 -17.98 -0.29 27.29
CA LEU A 9 -16.97 -0.64 26.32
C LEU A 9 -16.04 0.55 26.22
N GLU A 10 -14.88 0.49 26.89
CA GLU A 10 -13.78 1.38 26.58
C GLU A 10 -13.34 1.11 25.14
N VAL A 11 -13.84 1.93 24.22
CA VAL A 11 -13.26 2.03 22.88
C VAL A 11 -11.93 2.73 23.08
N THR A 12 -10.87 1.97 23.27
CA THR A 12 -9.50 2.49 23.23
C THR A 12 -9.24 2.91 21.79
N LEU A 13 -9.36 4.21 21.51
CA LEU A 13 -8.86 4.78 20.26
C LEU A 13 -7.36 4.47 20.19
N PRO A 14 -6.86 3.99 19.05
CA PRO A 14 -5.42 3.77 18.91
C PRO A 14 -4.70 5.07 19.24
N ALA A 15 -3.66 4.99 20.04
CA ALA A 15 -2.86 6.14 20.42
C ALA A 15 -2.41 6.88 19.14
N ALA A 16 -2.58 8.21 19.11
CA ALA A 16 -2.23 9.05 17.96
C ALA A 16 -0.76 8.87 17.51
N ASP A 17 0.08 8.37 18.41
CA ASP A 17 1.52 8.19 18.23
C ASP A 17 1.92 6.73 17.92
N ALA A 18 0.97 5.79 17.85
CA ALA A 18 1.29 4.41 17.49
C ALA A 18 1.86 4.34 16.07
N PRO A 19 2.91 3.52 15.81
CA PRO A 19 3.44 3.33 14.46
C PRO A 19 2.36 2.88 13.50
N LEU A 20 2.36 3.46 12.28
CA LEU A 20 1.54 2.95 11.19
C LEU A 20 2.10 1.59 10.74
N ARG A 21 1.21 0.66 10.44
CA ARG A 21 1.55 -0.71 10.07
C ARG A 21 1.48 -0.87 8.56
N ALA A 22 2.51 -1.42 7.97
CA ALA A 22 2.60 -1.61 6.52
C ALA A 22 2.93 -3.05 6.15
N ALA A 23 2.47 -3.45 4.98
CA ALA A 23 2.88 -4.68 4.31
C ALA A 23 3.41 -4.36 2.91
N VAL A 24 4.32 -5.21 2.44
CA VAL A 24 4.88 -5.12 1.09
C VAL A 24 4.52 -6.38 0.32
N MET A 25 4.05 -6.22 -0.91
CA MET A 25 3.79 -7.33 -1.83
C MET A 25 4.64 -7.18 -3.08
N THR A 26 5.47 -8.16 -3.36
CA THR A 26 6.19 -8.26 -4.63
C THR A 26 5.44 -9.19 -5.57
N LEU A 27 5.08 -8.70 -6.75
CA LEU A 27 4.39 -9.45 -7.80
C LEU A 27 5.38 -9.75 -8.93
N SER A 28 5.79 -11.01 -9.05
CA SER A 28 6.77 -11.44 -10.03
C SER A 28 6.68 -12.95 -10.26
N ASP A 29 6.34 -13.38 -11.46
CA ASP A 29 6.37 -14.80 -11.85
C ASP A 29 7.77 -15.39 -11.64
N LYS A 30 8.81 -14.71 -12.09
CA LYS A 30 10.20 -15.17 -11.98
C LYS A 30 10.68 -15.19 -10.54
N GLY A 31 10.30 -14.18 -9.75
CA GLY A 31 10.61 -14.12 -8.31
C GLY A 31 9.94 -15.27 -7.56
N ALA A 32 8.66 -15.50 -7.79
CA ALA A 32 7.91 -16.57 -7.16
C ALA A 32 8.42 -17.97 -7.53
N ALA A 33 8.94 -18.15 -8.76
CA ALA A 33 9.54 -19.39 -9.22
C ALA A 33 11.00 -19.59 -8.74
N GLY A 34 11.59 -18.62 -8.04
CA GLY A 34 12.99 -18.67 -7.60
C GLY A 34 14.01 -18.40 -8.71
N GLU A 35 13.58 -17.93 -9.88
CA GLU A 35 14.45 -17.65 -11.04
C GLU A 35 15.09 -16.25 -10.97
N ARG A 36 14.56 -15.38 -10.12
CA ARG A 36 15.04 -14.01 -9.90
C ARG A 36 15.00 -13.67 -8.41
N VAL A 37 16.05 -13.04 -7.92
CA VAL A 37 16.08 -12.49 -6.55
C VAL A 37 15.19 -11.25 -6.49
N ASP A 38 14.28 -11.21 -5.52
CA ASP A 38 13.49 -10.01 -5.21
C ASP A 38 14.36 -8.98 -4.52
N THR A 39 14.59 -7.85 -5.15
CA THR A 39 15.32 -6.71 -4.59
C THR A 39 14.42 -5.52 -4.31
N SER A 40 13.36 -5.32 -5.09
CA SER A 40 12.43 -4.20 -4.94
C SER A 40 11.57 -4.29 -3.68
N GLY A 41 11.07 -5.47 -3.34
CA GLY A 41 10.28 -5.70 -2.15
C GLY A 41 11.05 -5.42 -0.84
N PRO A 42 12.21 -6.04 -0.62
CA PRO A 42 13.05 -5.73 0.55
C PRO A 42 13.44 -4.26 0.64
N ARG A 43 13.74 -3.62 -0.50
CA ARG A 43 14.06 -2.19 -0.51
C ARG A 43 12.86 -1.31 -0.12
N ALA A 44 11.67 -1.64 -0.60
CA ALA A 44 10.45 -0.96 -0.17
C ALA A 44 10.22 -1.09 1.34
N ALA A 45 10.37 -2.30 1.88
CA ALA A 45 10.24 -2.55 3.31
C ALA A 45 11.25 -1.76 4.14
N GLU A 46 12.52 -1.69 3.70
CA GLU A 46 13.56 -0.91 4.36
C GLU A 46 13.22 0.59 4.39
N LEU A 47 12.82 1.17 3.26
CA LEU A 47 12.45 2.59 3.17
C LEU A 47 11.22 2.93 4.02
N LEU A 48 10.24 2.05 4.07
CA LEU A 48 9.07 2.22 4.93
C LEU A 48 9.47 2.16 6.42
N ALA A 49 10.33 1.21 6.80
CA ALA A 49 10.82 1.10 8.17
C ALA A 49 11.61 2.35 8.59
N GLU A 50 12.47 2.87 7.72
CA GLU A 50 13.20 4.12 7.94
C GLU A 50 12.26 5.32 8.11
N ALA A 51 11.11 5.30 7.43
CA ALA A 51 10.07 6.33 7.56
C ALA A 51 9.17 6.15 8.80
N GLY A 52 9.42 5.15 9.64
CA GLY A 52 8.72 4.93 10.90
C GLY A 52 7.56 3.94 10.85
N TYR A 53 7.35 3.23 9.74
CA TYR A 53 6.34 2.19 9.63
C TYR A 53 6.81 0.89 10.29
N GLU A 54 5.88 0.21 10.97
CA GLU A 54 6.07 -1.18 11.37
C GLU A 54 5.79 -2.09 10.17
N ILE A 55 6.80 -2.82 9.69
CA ILE A 55 6.62 -3.77 8.59
C ILE A 55 6.09 -5.08 9.17
N VAL A 56 4.81 -5.33 8.92
CA VAL A 56 4.09 -6.50 9.44
C VAL A 56 4.42 -7.75 8.65
N GLU A 57 4.51 -7.62 7.32
CA GLU A 57 4.68 -8.76 6.43
C GLU A 57 5.22 -8.32 5.07
N HIS A 58 6.03 -9.17 4.47
CA HIS A 58 6.45 -9.08 3.08
C HIS A 58 6.08 -10.37 2.37
N VAL A 59 5.32 -10.26 1.29
CA VAL A 59 4.81 -11.38 0.50
C VAL A 59 5.34 -11.31 -0.92
N LEU A 60 5.76 -12.44 -1.46
CA LEU A 60 6.18 -12.60 -2.86
C LEU A 60 5.22 -13.55 -3.56
N LEU A 61 4.53 -13.07 -4.58
CA LEU A 61 3.53 -13.82 -5.33
C LEU A 61 3.80 -13.80 -6.84
N PRO A 62 3.34 -14.83 -7.57
CA PRO A 62 3.29 -14.78 -9.02
C PRO A 62 2.23 -13.77 -9.50
N ASP A 63 2.29 -13.39 -10.78
CA ASP A 63 1.34 -12.51 -11.45
C ASP A 63 0.02 -13.26 -11.75
N ALA A 64 -0.70 -13.62 -10.70
CA ALA A 64 -1.97 -14.34 -10.73
C ALA A 64 -3.06 -13.50 -10.04
N GLN A 65 -3.94 -12.91 -10.83
CA GLN A 65 -4.89 -11.88 -10.36
C GLN A 65 -5.69 -12.31 -9.13
N LYS A 66 -6.33 -13.47 -9.15
CA LYS A 66 -7.17 -13.92 -8.03
C LYS A 66 -6.37 -14.19 -6.76
N ARG A 67 -5.14 -14.64 -6.90
CA ARG A 67 -4.24 -14.84 -5.76
C ARG A 67 -3.81 -13.52 -5.15
N ILE A 68 -3.52 -12.53 -5.99
CA ILE A 68 -3.21 -11.17 -5.55
C ILE A 68 -4.41 -10.54 -4.82
N GLU A 69 -5.61 -10.65 -5.39
CA GLU A 69 -6.84 -10.17 -4.75
C GLU A 69 -7.04 -10.76 -3.35
N ARG A 70 -6.93 -12.09 -3.21
CA ARG A 70 -7.06 -12.77 -1.92
C ARG A 70 -6.05 -12.28 -0.89
N GLU A 71 -4.82 -12.06 -1.32
CA GLU A 71 -3.76 -11.63 -0.42
C GLU A 71 -3.93 -10.16 0.00
N LEU A 72 -4.34 -9.27 -0.91
CA LEU A 72 -4.70 -7.89 -0.58
C LEU A 72 -5.83 -7.84 0.44
N ILE A 73 -6.87 -8.66 0.27
CA ILE A 73 -7.98 -8.76 1.21
C ILE A 73 -7.49 -9.27 2.58
N ARG A 74 -6.65 -10.29 2.61
CA ARG A 74 -6.10 -10.84 3.85
C ARG A 74 -5.30 -9.79 4.63
N LEU A 75 -4.41 -9.09 3.95
CA LEU A 75 -3.58 -8.05 4.57
C LEU A 75 -4.43 -6.88 5.09
N ALA A 76 -5.43 -6.46 4.33
CA ALA A 76 -6.30 -5.35 4.71
C ALA A 76 -7.30 -5.73 5.81
N ASP A 77 -8.01 -6.84 5.66
CA ASP A 77 -9.16 -7.19 6.50
C ASP A 77 -8.76 -8.02 7.73
N SER A 78 -7.84 -8.99 7.57
CA SER A 78 -7.40 -9.87 8.65
C SER A 78 -6.19 -9.33 9.40
N ARG A 79 -5.15 -8.92 8.69
CA ARG A 79 -3.96 -8.31 9.31
C ARG A 79 -4.17 -6.86 9.69
N GLN A 80 -5.16 -6.19 9.11
CA GLN A 80 -5.54 -4.81 9.40
C GLN A 80 -4.35 -3.85 9.31
N VAL A 81 -3.54 -3.98 8.26
CA VAL A 81 -2.46 -3.04 8.00
C VAL A 81 -3.03 -1.70 7.52
N ASP A 82 -2.30 -0.62 7.76
CA ASP A 82 -2.70 0.72 7.35
C ASP A 82 -2.33 1.00 5.89
N LEU A 83 -1.21 0.41 5.43
CA LEU A 83 -0.64 0.62 4.11
C LEU A 83 -0.20 -0.70 3.50
N ILE A 84 -0.53 -0.92 2.24
CA ILE A 84 0.04 -1.97 1.40
C ILE A 84 0.76 -1.30 0.23
N ILE A 85 2.05 -1.54 0.12
CA ILE A 85 2.84 -1.19 -1.06
C ILE A 85 3.02 -2.44 -1.90
N THR A 86 2.59 -2.39 -3.16
CA THR A 86 2.90 -3.43 -4.12
C THR A 86 4.01 -2.99 -5.06
N THR A 87 4.86 -3.90 -5.50
CA THR A 87 5.88 -3.67 -6.52
C THR A 87 5.82 -4.73 -7.59
N GLY A 88 5.81 -4.29 -8.86
CA GLY A 88 5.71 -5.17 -10.01
C GLY A 88 4.29 -5.32 -10.57
N GLY A 89 4.20 -5.89 -11.75
CA GLY A 89 2.94 -6.20 -12.43
C GLY A 89 2.13 -4.99 -12.91
N THR A 90 2.78 -3.84 -13.15
CA THR A 90 2.11 -2.58 -13.51
C THR A 90 2.31 -2.14 -14.97
N GLY A 91 2.96 -2.95 -15.79
CA GLY A 91 3.24 -2.62 -17.19
C GLY A 91 2.17 -3.10 -18.17
N LEU A 92 2.59 -3.29 -19.43
CA LEU A 92 1.71 -3.65 -20.54
C LEU A 92 1.75 -5.13 -20.91
N SER A 93 2.53 -5.95 -20.22
CA SER A 93 2.50 -7.40 -20.43
C SER A 93 1.13 -7.97 -20.08
N LEU A 94 0.68 -9.00 -20.80
CA LEU A 94 -0.56 -9.69 -20.47
C LEU A 94 -0.52 -10.35 -19.08
N ARG A 95 0.66 -10.60 -18.55
CA ARG A 95 0.86 -11.11 -17.19
C ARG A 95 0.80 -10.00 -16.11
N ASP A 96 0.89 -8.74 -16.49
CA ASP A 96 0.81 -7.61 -15.57
C ASP A 96 -0.65 -7.36 -15.20
N VAL A 97 -1.05 -7.79 -14.01
CA VAL A 97 -2.46 -7.74 -13.53
C VAL A 97 -2.62 -7.09 -12.16
N THR A 98 -1.55 -6.47 -11.65
CA THR A 98 -1.58 -5.83 -10.32
C THR A 98 -2.63 -4.71 -10.24
N PRO A 99 -2.78 -3.81 -11.23
CA PRO A 99 -3.80 -2.78 -11.19
C PRO A 99 -5.22 -3.35 -11.17
N GLU A 100 -5.49 -4.39 -11.96
CA GLU A 100 -6.79 -5.05 -12.03
C GLU A 100 -7.15 -5.72 -10.69
N ALA A 101 -6.21 -6.43 -10.07
CA ALA A 101 -6.40 -7.04 -8.77
C ALA A 101 -6.66 -5.98 -7.68
N THR A 102 -5.91 -4.88 -7.72
CA THR A 102 -6.04 -3.78 -6.77
C THR A 102 -7.39 -3.07 -6.89
N MET A 103 -7.82 -2.79 -8.11
CA MET A 103 -9.14 -2.18 -8.36
C MET A 103 -10.29 -3.09 -7.94
N ALA A 104 -10.14 -4.41 -8.12
CA ALA A 104 -11.18 -5.38 -7.76
C ALA A 104 -11.47 -5.41 -6.25
N VAL A 105 -10.51 -5.09 -5.39
CA VAL A 105 -10.66 -5.09 -3.94
C VAL A 105 -10.89 -3.71 -3.33
N ALA A 106 -10.87 -2.67 -4.15
CA ALA A 106 -11.03 -1.29 -3.72
C ALA A 106 -12.46 -0.98 -3.24
N THR A 107 -12.57 -0.25 -2.14
CA THR A 107 -13.82 0.37 -1.70
C THR A 107 -13.93 1.80 -2.19
N ARG A 108 -12.80 2.49 -2.36
CA ARG A 108 -12.71 3.85 -2.93
C ARG A 108 -11.42 4.04 -3.71
N ASN A 109 -11.46 4.90 -4.72
CA ASN A 109 -10.27 5.29 -5.48
C ASN A 109 -9.59 6.49 -4.83
N VAL A 110 -8.25 6.52 -4.90
CA VAL A 110 -7.42 7.66 -4.49
C VAL A 110 -6.45 7.98 -5.62
N PRO A 111 -6.93 8.48 -6.77
CA PRO A 111 -6.13 8.56 -8.00
C PRO A 111 -4.93 9.51 -7.88
N GLY A 112 -4.98 10.50 -7.01
CA GLY A 112 -3.94 11.52 -6.88
C GLY A 112 -2.56 10.98 -6.54
N ILE A 113 -2.46 9.90 -5.76
CA ILE A 113 -1.17 9.28 -5.41
C ILE A 113 -0.50 8.68 -6.65
N ALA A 114 -1.22 7.86 -7.41
CA ALA A 114 -0.71 7.27 -8.64
C ALA A 114 -0.41 8.32 -9.72
N GLU A 115 -1.23 9.37 -9.83
CA GLU A 115 -0.99 10.50 -10.72
C GLU A 115 0.29 11.25 -10.35
N ALA A 116 0.52 11.53 -9.06
CA ALA A 116 1.74 12.18 -8.59
C ALA A 116 2.99 11.35 -8.89
N ILE A 117 2.94 10.05 -8.67
CA ILE A 117 4.06 9.14 -9.00
C ILE A 117 4.37 9.20 -10.50
N ARG A 118 3.35 9.09 -11.36
CA ARG A 118 3.56 9.17 -12.82
C ARG A 118 4.09 10.52 -13.27
N ALA A 119 3.53 11.61 -12.77
CA ALA A 119 3.94 12.96 -13.14
C ALA A 119 5.41 13.24 -12.78
N GLU A 120 5.83 12.90 -11.56
CA GLU A 120 7.21 13.06 -11.13
C GLU A 120 8.15 12.10 -11.84
N SER A 121 7.72 10.86 -12.07
CA SER A 121 8.51 9.85 -12.77
C SER A 121 8.74 10.22 -14.26
N LEU A 122 7.82 10.93 -14.89
CA LEU A 122 7.98 11.46 -16.26
C LEU A 122 9.15 12.44 -16.40
N LYS A 123 9.53 13.12 -15.32
CA LYS A 123 10.71 13.99 -15.30
C LYS A 123 12.02 13.19 -15.36
N ILE A 124 11.99 11.93 -14.98
CA ILE A 124 13.16 11.02 -14.97
C ILE A 124 13.19 10.19 -16.25
N THR A 125 12.06 9.60 -16.64
CA THR A 125 11.94 8.76 -17.83
C THR A 125 10.56 8.88 -18.47
N ARG A 126 10.53 9.03 -19.78
CA ARG A 126 9.26 9.05 -20.53
C ARG A 126 8.50 7.72 -20.48
N ARG A 127 9.17 6.61 -20.20
CA ARG A 127 8.54 5.30 -20.03
C ARG A 127 7.58 5.25 -18.85
N ALA A 128 7.63 6.20 -17.93
CA ALA A 128 6.69 6.31 -16.83
C ALA A 128 5.23 6.42 -17.28
N MET A 129 4.97 6.95 -18.51
CA MET A 129 3.62 6.99 -19.09
C MET A 129 3.01 5.61 -19.32
N LEU A 130 3.81 4.56 -19.36
CA LEU A 130 3.36 3.20 -19.58
C LEU A 130 2.97 2.48 -18.27
N SER A 131 3.22 3.09 -17.12
CA SER A 131 2.80 2.54 -15.85
C SER A 131 1.28 2.65 -15.70
N ARG A 132 0.64 1.52 -15.40
CA ARG A 132 -0.80 1.43 -15.14
C ARG A 132 -1.11 1.33 -13.64
N GLY A 133 -0.11 1.58 -12.77
CA GLY A 133 -0.25 1.54 -11.33
C GLY A 133 -1.39 2.42 -10.84
N VAL A 134 -2.11 1.95 -9.83
CA VAL A 134 -3.23 2.63 -9.19
C VAL A 134 -3.00 2.80 -7.70
N SER A 135 -3.80 3.65 -7.10
CA SER A 135 -3.86 3.84 -5.65
C SER A 135 -5.31 3.87 -5.20
N VAL A 136 -5.62 3.08 -4.19
CA VAL A 136 -7.00 2.85 -3.73
C VAL A 136 -7.04 2.73 -2.21
N VAL A 137 -8.24 2.84 -1.64
CA VAL A 137 -8.53 2.47 -0.26
C VAL A 137 -9.42 1.23 -0.27
N ARG A 138 -9.07 0.25 0.56
CA ARG A 138 -9.97 -0.80 0.99
C ARG A 138 -10.27 -0.62 2.48
N ASN A 139 -11.52 -0.26 2.80
CA ASN A 139 -11.94 0.07 4.17
C ASN A 139 -11.02 1.13 4.81
N GLN A 140 -10.08 0.76 5.68
CA GLN A 140 -9.11 1.64 6.32
C GLN A 140 -7.66 1.36 5.90
N THR A 141 -7.47 0.62 4.81
CA THR A 141 -6.15 0.31 4.27
C THR A 141 -5.94 1.04 2.95
N LEU A 142 -4.86 1.80 2.85
CA LEU A 142 -4.40 2.38 1.59
C LEU A 142 -3.54 1.36 0.85
N ILE A 143 -3.79 1.18 -0.43
CA ILE A 143 -3.03 0.29 -1.32
C ILE A 143 -2.44 1.14 -2.45
N VAL A 144 -1.12 1.08 -2.63
CA VAL A 144 -0.41 1.83 -3.67
C VAL A 144 0.44 0.88 -4.49
N ASN A 145 0.23 0.89 -5.81
CA ASN A 145 1.05 0.12 -6.75
C ASN A 145 2.30 0.90 -7.15
N LEU A 146 3.46 0.24 -7.05
CA LEU A 146 4.74 0.76 -7.54
C LEU A 146 5.29 -0.11 -8.66
N PRO A 147 6.13 0.45 -9.54
CA PRO A 147 6.85 -0.32 -10.56
C PRO A 147 7.76 -1.40 -9.95
N GLY A 148 8.15 -2.38 -10.76
CA GLY A 148 8.92 -3.53 -10.30
C GLY A 148 10.42 -3.29 -10.10
N SER A 149 11.01 -2.23 -10.64
CA SER A 149 12.44 -1.97 -10.48
C SER A 149 12.75 -1.33 -9.13
N THR A 150 13.85 -1.74 -8.52
CA THR A 150 14.31 -1.21 -7.23
C THR A 150 14.49 0.32 -7.26
N LYS A 151 15.10 0.83 -8.34
CA LYS A 151 15.29 2.28 -8.53
C LYS A 151 13.96 3.03 -8.61
N ALA A 152 12.99 2.51 -9.34
CA ALA A 152 11.66 3.12 -9.46
C ALA A 152 10.90 3.09 -8.12
N VAL A 153 11.08 2.04 -7.32
CA VAL A 153 10.53 1.97 -5.95
C VAL A 153 11.12 3.06 -5.07
N GLU A 154 12.44 3.25 -5.08
CA GLU A 154 13.11 4.32 -4.33
C GLU A 154 12.60 5.70 -4.73
N GLU A 155 12.50 5.97 -6.03
CA GLU A 155 12.02 7.24 -6.58
C GLU A 155 10.55 7.48 -6.19
N ALA A 156 9.68 6.49 -6.36
CA ALA A 156 8.26 6.61 -6.05
C ALA A 156 8.00 6.83 -4.55
N LEU A 157 8.68 6.09 -3.68
CA LEU A 157 8.53 6.24 -2.24
C LEU A 157 9.05 7.59 -1.76
N ALA A 158 10.12 8.12 -2.35
CA ALA A 158 10.60 9.47 -2.06
C ALA A 158 9.56 10.55 -2.37
N ILE A 159 8.73 10.35 -3.39
CA ILE A 159 7.65 11.27 -3.77
C ILE A 159 6.50 11.22 -2.76
N VAL A 160 6.05 10.01 -2.38
CA VAL A 160 4.77 9.84 -1.68
C VAL A 160 4.89 9.74 -0.16
N LEU A 161 5.96 9.17 0.39
CA LEU A 161 6.10 8.95 1.83
C LEU A 161 5.87 10.20 2.68
N PRO A 162 6.38 11.39 2.32
CA PRO A 162 6.16 12.60 3.12
C PRO A 162 4.68 12.96 3.32
N GLN A 163 3.81 12.52 2.42
CA GLN A 163 2.37 12.85 2.46
C GLN A 163 1.50 11.70 3.00
N LEU A 164 1.98 10.47 2.93
CA LEU A 164 1.16 9.28 3.26
C LEU A 164 0.76 9.24 4.72
N GLU A 165 1.65 9.58 5.64
CA GLU A 165 1.36 9.53 7.08
C GLU A 165 0.14 10.36 7.43
N HIS A 166 0.06 11.58 6.92
CA HIS A 166 -1.07 12.47 7.15
C HIS A 166 -2.38 11.85 6.66
N GLY A 167 -2.39 11.35 5.41
CA GLY A 167 -3.57 10.70 4.84
C GLY A 167 -4.00 9.45 5.61
N LEU A 168 -3.06 8.65 6.05
CA LEU A 168 -3.32 7.43 6.82
C LEU A 168 -3.88 7.74 8.22
N ARG A 169 -3.40 8.79 8.88
CA ARG A 169 -3.95 9.24 10.17
C ARG A 169 -5.39 9.71 10.02
N ILE A 170 -5.73 10.40 8.93
CA ILE A 170 -7.11 10.78 8.62
C ILE A 170 -7.96 9.53 8.38
N LEU A 171 -7.47 8.60 7.57
CA LEU A 171 -8.19 7.36 7.25
C LEU A 171 -8.52 6.52 8.49
N LYS A 172 -7.62 6.50 9.47
CA LYS A 172 -7.83 5.84 10.77
C LYS A 172 -8.74 6.61 11.72
N GLY A 173 -9.10 7.85 11.39
CA GLY A 173 -9.87 8.72 12.29
C GLY A 173 -9.07 9.27 13.47
N SER A 174 -7.74 9.17 13.45
CA SER A 174 -6.84 9.65 14.52
C SER A 174 -6.37 11.10 14.32
N ALA A 175 -6.62 11.70 13.15
CA ALA A 175 -6.33 13.11 12.87
C ALA A 175 -7.64 13.93 12.98
N HIS A 176 -7.70 14.82 13.96
CA HIS A 176 -8.77 15.79 14.07
C HIS A 176 -8.41 17.05 13.26
N ASP A 177 -9.34 17.46 12.39
CA ASP A 177 -9.39 18.74 11.69
C ASP A 177 -8.11 19.22 10.97
N CYS A 178 -8.05 18.90 9.67
CA CYS A 178 -7.14 19.56 8.74
C CYS A 178 -7.80 20.80 8.13
N ALA A 179 -8.20 21.76 8.97
CA ALA A 179 -8.49 23.09 8.47
C ALA A 179 -7.16 23.71 8.02
N ARG A 180 -7.02 24.00 6.74
CA ARG A 180 -5.93 24.84 6.23
C ARG A 180 -6.04 26.20 6.95
N LYS A 181 -5.03 26.49 7.77
CA LYS A 181 -4.78 27.84 8.22
C LYS A 181 -4.13 28.63 7.10
#